data_1008bdbd7aa4b924bb7b07ddc3d3f66e
#
_entry.id   1008bdbd7aa4b924bb7b07ddc3d3f66e
#
_cell.length_a   1.000
_cell.length_b   1.000
_cell.length_c   1.000
_cell.angle_alpha   90.00
_cell.angle_beta   90.00
_cell.angle_gamma   90.00
#
_symmetry.space_group_name_H-M   'P 1'
#
loop_
_entity.id
_entity.type
_entity.pdbx_description
1 polymer ?
#
loop_
_entity_poly.entity_id
_entity_poly.type
_entity_poly.pdbx_seq_one_letter_code
_entity_poly.pdbx_strand_id
1 'polypeptide(L)'
;MPSNSTWNEHYSLMAQLEHKKDFIKKYVPEDARLHLIGHSIGSWMILNMLKDDIIAKKITKCYLLFPTIEHLATTTNGWIFTKIISHIAFFFIFISWIFQCLPHVLQIFLISIIAPLRGIPSKYNNAVLQLLNPHVIERIIKMAKEEMEIVKERDDDIISKYADKLWFYYGNCDGWTPVKYYEDLKSKHSDLNAELWSILLKP
;
A
#
# COMPACT_ATOMS: atom_id res chain seq x y z
N MET A 1 -1.47 23.39 -4.84
CA MET A 1 -2.17 22.06 -4.80
C MET A 1 -2.65 21.74 -6.19
N PRO A 2 -2.51 20.50 -6.66
CA PRO A 2 -3.23 20.10 -7.84
C PRO A 2 -4.74 20.27 -7.58
N SER A 3 -5.48 20.74 -8.56
CA SER A 3 -6.93 20.82 -8.48
C SER A 3 -7.53 19.43 -8.21
N ASN A 4 -8.77 19.33 -7.72
CA ASN A 4 -9.40 18.03 -7.54
C ASN A 4 -9.50 17.23 -8.84
N SER A 5 -9.63 17.91 -9.99
CA SER A 5 -9.57 17.29 -11.33
C SER A 5 -8.20 16.66 -11.60
N THR A 6 -7.12 17.38 -11.36
CA THR A 6 -5.74 16.87 -11.54
C THR A 6 -5.43 15.70 -10.58
N TRP A 7 -5.97 15.72 -9.36
CA TRP A 7 -5.82 14.59 -8.43
C TRP A 7 -6.49 13.33 -9.00
N ASN A 8 -7.78 13.44 -9.36
CA ASN A 8 -8.54 12.31 -9.86
C ASN A 8 -7.97 11.73 -11.16
N GLU A 9 -7.38 12.58 -11.99
CA GLU A 9 -6.82 12.20 -13.26
C GLU A 9 -5.46 11.48 -13.16
N HIS A 10 -4.61 11.84 -12.17
CA HIS A 10 -3.23 11.37 -12.14
C HIS A 10 -2.81 10.66 -10.83
N TYR A 11 -3.44 10.98 -9.71
CA TYR A 11 -2.97 10.55 -8.40
C TYR A 11 -3.93 9.64 -7.62
N SER A 12 -5.20 9.57 -8.02
CA SER A 12 -6.16 8.68 -7.36
C SER A 12 -5.76 7.21 -7.49
N LEU A 13 -6.23 6.37 -6.58
CA LEU A 13 -5.97 4.94 -6.60
C LEU A 13 -6.40 4.31 -7.94
N MET A 14 -7.55 4.74 -8.46
CA MET A 14 -8.06 4.28 -9.75
C MET A 14 -7.18 4.75 -10.92
N ALA A 15 -6.76 6.02 -10.92
CA ALA A 15 -5.87 6.54 -11.96
C ALA A 15 -4.52 5.80 -11.97
N GLN A 16 -3.97 5.49 -10.79
CA GLN A 16 -2.75 4.69 -10.67
C GLN A 16 -2.94 3.25 -11.15
N LEU A 17 -4.11 2.64 -10.89
CA LEU A 17 -4.44 1.31 -11.40
C LEU A 17 -4.51 1.33 -12.94
N GLU A 18 -5.24 2.27 -13.52
CA GLU A 18 -5.36 2.39 -14.99
C GLU A 18 -4.00 2.69 -15.64
N HIS A 19 -3.19 3.57 -15.04
CA HIS A 19 -1.83 3.83 -15.52
C HIS A 19 -0.97 2.55 -15.58
N LYS A 20 -1.06 1.66 -14.57
CA LYS A 20 -0.35 0.38 -14.58
C LYS A 20 -0.89 -0.58 -15.65
N LYS A 21 -2.20 -0.62 -15.86
CA LYS A 21 -2.81 -1.40 -16.93
C LYS A 21 -2.36 -0.92 -18.32
N ASP A 22 -2.38 0.40 -18.52
CA ASP A 22 -1.93 1.01 -19.77
C ASP A 22 -0.45 0.75 -20.04
N PHE A 23 0.39 0.84 -18.98
CA PHE A 23 1.80 0.50 -19.08
C PHE A 23 2.00 -0.94 -19.54
N ILE A 24 1.30 -1.90 -18.95
CA ILE A 24 1.41 -3.32 -19.33
C ILE A 24 0.93 -3.53 -20.76
N LYS A 25 -0.20 -2.93 -21.16
CA LYS A 25 -0.74 -3.06 -22.52
C LYS A 25 0.17 -2.47 -23.56
N LYS A 26 0.79 -1.33 -23.26
CA LYS A 26 1.57 -0.55 -24.25
C LYS A 26 3.02 -1.02 -24.36
N TYR A 27 3.65 -1.40 -23.25
CA TYR A 27 5.10 -1.61 -23.22
C TYR A 27 5.52 -3.05 -22.99
N VAL A 28 4.63 -3.92 -22.50
CA VAL A 28 4.96 -5.32 -22.25
C VAL A 28 4.60 -6.16 -23.48
N PRO A 29 5.55 -6.88 -24.09
CA PRO A 29 5.31 -7.75 -25.25
C PRO A 29 4.17 -8.74 -25.01
N GLU A 30 3.49 -9.16 -26.08
CA GLU A 30 2.33 -10.06 -25.97
C GLU A 30 2.70 -11.44 -25.44
N ASP A 31 3.88 -11.92 -25.79
CA ASP A 31 4.45 -13.22 -25.36
C ASP A 31 5.13 -13.19 -24.00
N ALA A 32 5.25 -12.01 -23.38
CA ALA A 32 5.89 -11.86 -22.09
C ALA A 32 5.11 -12.57 -20.99
N ARG A 33 5.85 -13.23 -20.08
CA ARG A 33 5.32 -13.86 -18.88
C ARG A 33 5.63 -12.99 -17.65
N LEU A 34 4.58 -12.45 -17.02
CA LEU A 34 4.70 -11.54 -15.90
C LEU A 34 4.60 -12.29 -14.57
N HIS A 35 5.54 -11.98 -13.68
CA HIS A 35 5.43 -12.23 -12.25
C HIS A 35 5.20 -10.88 -11.56
N LEU A 36 4.09 -10.73 -10.86
CA LEU A 36 3.75 -9.50 -10.17
C LEU A 36 3.97 -9.66 -8.67
N ILE A 37 4.54 -8.65 -8.05
CA ILE A 37 4.68 -8.57 -6.60
C ILE A 37 3.93 -7.34 -6.14
N GLY A 38 2.92 -7.52 -5.30
CA GLY A 38 2.14 -6.45 -4.69
C GLY A 38 2.32 -6.42 -3.18
N HIS A 39 2.70 -5.27 -2.64
CA HIS A 39 2.77 -5.04 -1.21
C HIS A 39 1.60 -4.13 -0.79
N SER A 40 0.91 -4.49 0.29
CA SER A 40 -0.21 -3.71 0.83
C SER A 40 -1.26 -3.41 -0.26
N ILE A 41 -1.58 -2.14 -0.55
CA ILE A 41 -2.53 -1.72 -1.60
C ILE A 41 -2.15 -2.20 -3.01
N GLY A 42 -0.88 -2.49 -3.25
CA GLY A 42 -0.42 -3.11 -4.51
C GLY A 42 -1.05 -4.48 -4.74
N SER A 43 -1.40 -5.21 -3.69
CA SER A 43 -2.13 -6.48 -3.77
C SER A 43 -3.54 -6.29 -4.31
N TRP A 44 -4.26 -5.28 -3.81
CA TRP A 44 -5.57 -4.90 -4.33
C TRP A 44 -5.50 -4.50 -5.81
N MET A 45 -4.47 -3.71 -6.19
CA MET A 45 -4.25 -3.36 -7.59
C MET A 45 -4.04 -4.58 -8.48
N ILE A 46 -3.25 -5.57 -8.03
CA ILE A 46 -3.03 -6.82 -8.79
C ILE A 46 -4.34 -7.57 -9.00
N LEU A 47 -5.17 -7.74 -7.97
CA LEU A 47 -6.47 -8.40 -8.12
C LEU A 47 -7.36 -7.66 -9.12
N ASN A 48 -7.32 -6.32 -9.13
CA ASN A 48 -8.08 -5.53 -10.11
C ASN A 48 -7.46 -5.54 -11.53
N MET A 49 -6.15 -5.77 -11.66
CA MET A 49 -5.54 -6.01 -12.98
C MET A 49 -5.93 -7.36 -13.55
N LEU A 50 -6.14 -8.38 -12.72
CA LEU A 50 -6.61 -9.71 -13.15
C LEU A 50 -8.03 -9.72 -13.73
N LYS A 51 -8.82 -8.66 -13.49
CA LYS A 51 -10.13 -8.47 -14.13
C LYS A 51 -10.03 -8.16 -15.63
N ASP A 52 -8.88 -7.71 -16.08
CA ASP A 52 -8.60 -7.45 -17.50
C ASP A 52 -8.00 -8.69 -18.15
N ASP A 53 -8.75 -9.34 -19.02
CA ASP A 53 -8.36 -10.62 -19.62
C ASP A 53 -7.07 -10.53 -20.45
N ILE A 54 -6.77 -9.36 -21.06
CA ILE A 54 -5.55 -9.14 -21.84
C ILE A 54 -4.34 -9.19 -20.90
N ILE A 55 -4.45 -8.53 -19.75
CA ILE A 55 -3.39 -8.49 -18.73
C ILE A 55 -3.28 -9.84 -18.04
N ALA A 56 -4.40 -10.45 -17.65
CA ALA A 56 -4.44 -11.73 -16.94
C ALA A 56 -3.79 -12.88 -17.73
N LYS A 57 -3.86 -12.85 -19.06
CA LYS A 57 -3.19 -13.83 -19.93
C LYS A 57 -1.66 -13.73 -19.86
N LYS A 58 -1.11 -12.54 -19.67
CA LYS A 58 0.34 -12.31 -19.53
C LYS A 58 0.86 -12.68 -18.13
N ILE A 59 -0.02 -12.69 -17.12
CA ILE A 59 0.37 -12.96 -15.73
C ILE A 59 0.48 -14.46 -15.48
N THR A 60 1.67 -14.87 -15.01
CA THR A 60 1.98 -16.25 -14.64
C THR A 60 1.82 -16.45 -13.13
N LYS A 61 2.34 -15.53 -12.30
CA LYS A 61 2.24 -15.57 -10.83
C LYS A 61 2.11 -14.20 -10.22
N CYS A 62 1.39 -14.14 -9.10
CA CYS A 62 1.22 -12.95 -8.28
C CYS A 62 1.60 -13.27 -6.84
N TYR A 63 2.49 -12.47 -6.26
CA TYR A 63 2.89 -12.55 -4.86
C TYR A 63 2.30 -11.35 -4.13
N LEU A 64 1.38 -11.60 -3.22
CA LEU A 64 0.60 -10.61 -2.49
C LEU A 64 1.10 -10.54 -1.05
N LEU A 65 1.92 -9.51 -0.76
CA LEU A 65 2.60 -9.35 0.50
C LEU A 65 1.81 -8.39 1.40
N PHE A 66 1.43 -8.85 2.59
CA PHE A 66 0.63 -8.09 3.55
C PHE A 66 -0.59 -7.44 2.87
N PRO A 67 -1.46 -8.25 2.24
CA PRO A 67 -2.41 -7.79 1.24
C PRO A 67 -3.58 -7.03 1.87
N THR A 68 -3.65 -5.72 1.66
CA THR A 68 -4.82 -4.92 2.05
C THR A 68 -5.88 -5.00 0.95
N ILE A 69 -6.68 -6.06 0.97
CA ILE A 69 -7.67 -6.40 -0.06
C ILE A 69 -9.11 -6.41 0.43
N GLU A 70 -9.31 -6.22 1.74
CA GLU A 70 -10.63 -6.23 2.36
C GLU A 70 -10.66 -5.34 3.60
N HIS A 71 -11.83 -4.75 3.89
CA HIS A 71 -12.21 -4.06 5.13
C HIS A 71 -11.14 -3.17 5.77
N LEU A 72 -10.33 -2.47 4.95
CA LEU A 72 -9.14 -1.76 5.39
C LEU A 72 -9.43 -0.73 6.49
N ALA A 73 -10.54 0.01 6.39
CA ALA A 73 -10.93 1.04 7.36
C ALA A 73 -11.31 0.48 8.74
N THR A 74 -11.65 -0.80 8.85
CA THR A 74 -12.09 -1.44 10.10
C THR A 74 -10.97 -2.18 10.83
N THR A 75 -9.81 -2.33 10.22
CA THR A 75 -8.62 -2.87 10.87
C THR A 75 -8.13 -1.95 11.98
N THR A 76 -7.28 -2.45 12.89
CA THR A 76 -6.76 -1.65 14.00
C THR A 76 -6.12 -0.34 13.52
N ASN A 77 -5.22 -0.43 12.54
CA ASN A 77 -4.55 0.74 11.99
C ASN A 77 -5.49 1.61 11.13
N GLY A 78 -6.39 0.99 10.37
CA GLY A 78 -7.38 1.68 9.56
C GLY A 78 -8.36 2.48 10.41
N TRP A 79 -8.80 1.93 11.54
CA TRP A 79 -9.64 2.63 12.50
C TRP A 79 -8.91 3.84 13.12
N ILE A 80 -7.66 3.66 13.59
CA ILE A 80 -6.83 4.74 14.12
C ILE A 80 -6.64 5.83 13.05
N PHE A 81 -6.32 5.44 11.82
CA PHE A 81 -6.17 6.38 10.73
C PHE A 81 -7.47 7.16 10.47
N THR A 82 -8.59 6.45 10.32
CA THR A 82 -9.88 7.06 9.95
C THR A 82 -10.43 7.94 11.06
N LYS A 83 -10.33 7.51 12.33
CA LYS A 83 -10.97 8.20 13.47
C LYS A 83 -10.06 9.26 14.12
N ILE A 84 -8.74 9.12 14.00
CA ILE A 84 -7.80 10.01 14.69
C ILE A 84 -6.93 10.76 13.68
N ILE A 85 -6.06 10.03 12.95
CA ILE A 85 -5.01 10.66 12.13
C ILE A 85 -5.61 11.56 11.06
N SER A 86 -6.67 11.11 10.38
CA SER A 86 -7.30 11.88 9.31
C SER A 86 -7.88 13.22 9.78
N HIS A 87 -8.29 13.33 11.05
CA HIS A 87 -8.85 14.55 11.63
C HIS A 87 -7.78 15.52 12.10
N ILE A 88 -6.64 15.02 12.55
CA ILE A 88 -5.51 15.84 12.99
C ILE A 88 -4.41 15.99 11.90
N ALA A 89 -4.72 15.56 10.69
CA ALA A 89 -3.79 15.60 9.56
C ALA A 89 -3.19 16.99 9.31
N PHE A 90 -4.00 18.04 9.49
CA PHE A 90 -3.56 19.41 9.31
C PHE A 90 -2.42 19.80 10.27
N PHE A 91 -2.39 19.25 11.49
CA PHE A 91 -1.27 19.49 12.42
C PHE A 91 0.02 18.89 11.91
N PHE A 92 -0.01 17.68 11.36
CA PHE A 92 1.17 17.04 10.79
C PHE A 92 1.70 17.84 9.60
N ILE A 93 0.79 18.30 8.73
CA ILE A 93 1.15 19.14 7.58
C ILE A 93 1.74 20.47 8.06
N PHE A 94 1.13 21.11 9.06
CA PHE A 94 1.61 22.38 9.61
C PHE A 94 2.98 22.24 10.29
N ILE A 95 3.18 21.21 11.13
CA ILE A 95 4.47 20.93 11.76
C ILE A 95 5.54 20.67 10.70
N SER A 96 5.19 19.91 9.66
CA SER A 96 6.09 19.65 8.56
C SER A 96 6.46 20.93 7.80
N TRP A 97 5.51 21.85 7.64
CA TRP A 97 5.78 23.14 7.03
C TRP A 97 6.75 23.97 7.87
N ILE A 98 6.57 24.03 9.20
CA ILE A 98 7.53 24.68 10.11
C ILE A 98 8.91 24.02 10.00
N PHE A 99 8.97 22.68 9.97
CA PHE A 99 10.22 21.94 9.82
C PHE A 99 10.94 22.28 8.52
N GLN A 100 10.22 22.48 7.42
CA GLN A 100 10.79 22.89 6.13
C GLN A 100 11.34 24.32 6.13
N CYS A 101 10.91 25.18 7.06
CA CYS A 101 11.48 26.53 7.22
C CYS A 101 12.86 26.52 7.90
N LEU A 102 13.27 25.42 8.51
CA LEU A 102 14.59 25.31 9.13
C LEU A 102 15.70 25.19 8.07
N PRO A 103 16.92 25.68 8.37
CA PRO A 103 18.09 25.44 7.52
C PRO A 103 18.30 23.93 7.29
N HIS A 104 18.67 23.53 6.08
CA HIS A 104 18.87 22.12 5.70
C HIS A 104 19.79 21.35 6.66
N VAL A 105 20.86 21.99 7.15
CA VAL A 105 21.79 21.38 8.10
C VAL A 105 21.09 21.00 9.40
N LEU A 106 20.19 21.87 9.90
CA LEU A 106 19.41 21.62 11.11
C LEU A 106 18.37 20.53 10.89
N GLN A 107 17.72 20.50 9.72
CA GLN A 107 16.79 19.42 9.36
C GLN A 107 17.47 18.04 9.40
N ILE A 108 18.63 17.92 8.73
CA ILE A 108 19.40 16.66 8.71
C ILE A 108 19.90 16.30 10.11
N PHE A 109 20.36 17.28 10.89
CA PHE A 109 20.79 17.06 12.27
C PHE A 109 19.65 16.48 13.14
N LEU A 110 18.46 17.08 13.10
CA LEU A 110 17.29 16.58 13.83
C LEU A 110 16.88 15.19 13.39
N ILE A 111 16.87 14.92 12.09
CA ILE A 111 16.58 13.59 11.55
C ILE A 111 17.63 12.58 12.04
N SER A 112 18.91 12.94 12.05
CA SER A 112 20.00 12.04 12.45
C SER A 112 19.92 11.62 13.92
N ILE A 113 19.26 12.42 14.77
CA ILE A 113 18.99 12.07 16.18
C ILE A 113 17.72 11.18 16.29
N ILE A 114 16.64 11.56 15.59
CA ILE A 114 15.33 10.94 15.78
C ILE A 114 15.19 9.63 15.02
N ALA A 115 15.71 9.54 13.80
CA ALA A 115 15.54 8.37 12.95
C ALA A 115 16.16 7.08 13.55
N PRO A 116 17.37 7.10 14.13
CA PRO A 116 17.94 5.93 14.80
C PRO A 116 17.12 5.43 15.99
N LEU A 117 16.47 6.34 16.75
CA LEU A 117 15.58 5.96 17.85
C LEU A 117 14.37 5.14 17.39
N ARG A 118 14.03 5.22 16.10
CA ARG A 118 12.99 4.45 15.43
C ARG A 118 13.55 3.29 14.60
N GLY A 119 14.83 2.94 14.78
CA GLY A 119 15.50 1.87 14.03
C GLY A 119 15.77 2.18 12.56
N ILE A 120 15.68 3.46 12.15
CA ILE A 120 15.96 3.88 10.77
C ILE A 120 17.45 4.20 10.63
N PRO A 121 18.21 3.45 9.82
CA PRO A 121 19.63 3.73 9.60
C PRO A 121 19.86 5.11 8.97
N SER A 122 20.94 5.79 9.35
CA SER A 122 21.28 7.16 8.92
C SER A 122 21.43 7.31 7.40
N LYS A 123 21.73 6.23 6.67
CA LYS A 123 21.77 6.25 5.19
C LYS A 123 20.41 6.65 4.55
N TYR A 124 19.32 6.57 5.30
CA TYR A 124 17.99 6.95 4.84
C TYR A 124 17.56 8.36 5.24
N ASN A 125 18.42 9.17 5.91
CA ASN A 125 18.06 10.51 6.37
C ASN A 125 17.50 11.41 5.26
N ASN A 126 18.06 11.35 4.05
CA ASN A 126 17.54 12.11 2.91
C ASN A 126 16.16 11.64 2.45
N ALA A 127 15.88 10.35 2.51
CA ALA A 127 14.56 9.83 2.20
C ALA A 127 13.53 10.26 3.26
N VAL A 128 13.91 10.21 4.54
CA VAL A 128 13.08 10.73 5.65
C VAL A 128 12.80 12.21 5.46
N LEU A 129 13.81 13.01 5.09
CA LEU A 129 13.64 14.45 4.82
C LEU A 129 12.61 14.70 3.71
N GLN A 130 12.65 13.92 2.64
CA GLN A 130 11.66 14.03 1.55
C GLN A 130 10.25 13.62 2.00
N LEU A 131 10.13 12.58 2.83
CA LEU A 131 8.84 12.17 3.39
C LEU A 131 8.23 13.25 4.31
N LEU A 132 9.07 14.03 4.99
CA LEU A 132 8.63 15.16 5.83
C LEU A 132 8.25 16.40 5.03
N ASN A 133 8.23 16.36 3.70
CA ASN A 133 7.70 17.45 2.90
C ASN A 133 6.17 17.56 3.08
N PRO A 134 5.62 18.75 3.41
CA PRO A 134 4.19 18.92 3.67
C PRO A 134 3.31 18.51 2.49
N HIS A 135 3.74 18.72 1.26
CA HIS A 135 3.00 18.27 0.08
C HIS A 135 3.00 16.74 -0.08
N VAL A 136 4.09 16.07 0.34
CA VAL A 136 4.16 14.61 0.35
C VAL A 136 3.23 14.05 1.42
N ILE A 137 3.27 14.59 2.65
CA ILE A 137 2.39 14.19 3.75
C ILE A 137 0.91 14.36 3.35
N GLU A 138 0.55 15.49 2.77
CA GLU A 138 -0.81 15.75 2.30
C GLU A 138 -1.28 14.69 1.30
N ARG A 139 -0.42 14.35 0.32
CA ARG A 139 -0.73 13.34 -0.69
C ARG A 139 -0.88 11.94 -0.08
N ILE A 140 0.01 11.57 0.83
CA ILE A 140 -0.06 10.27 1.55
C ILE A 140 -1.39 10.18 2.31
N ILE A 141 -1.79 11.23 3.04
CA ILE A 141 -3.03 11.23 3.80
C ILE A 141 -4.24 11.15 2.86
N LYS A 142 -4.22 11.88 1.74
CA LYS A 142 -5.30 11.85 0.75
C LYS A 142 -5.43 10.47 0.11
N MET A 143 -4.32 9.85 -0.28
CA MET A 143 -4.31 8.48 -0.81
C MET A 143 -4.82 7.47 0.20
N ALA A 144 -4.34 7.54 1.46
CA ALA A 144 -4.78 6.63 2.50
C ALA A 144 -6.30 6.76 2.78
N LYS A 145 -6.87 7.98 2.75
CA LYS A 145 -8.32 8.16 2.85
C LYS A 145 -9.06 7.45 1.72
N GLU A 146 -8.60 7.61 0.49
CA GLU A 146 -9.17 6.97 -0.68
C GLU A 146 -9.10 5.44 -0.59
N GLU A 147 -7.97 4.89 -0.12
CA GLU A 147 -7.81 3.46 0.12
C GLU A 147 -8.84 2.94 1.15
N MET A 148 -9.06 3.68 2.25
CA MET A 148 -10.07 3.33 3.27
C MET A 148 -11.50 3.32 2.70
N GLU A 149 -11.79 4.19 1.72
CA GLU A 149 -13.10 4.29 1.08
C GLU A 149 -13.34 3.21 0.03
N ILE A 150 -12.28 2.79 -0.68
CA ILE A 150 -12.37 1.88 -1.83
C ILE A 150 -12.22 0.42 -1.41
N VAL A 151 -11.28 0.11 -0.50
CA VAL A 151 -10.96 -1.27 -0.10
C VAL A 151 -11.95 -1.75 0.97
N LYS A 152 -13.10 -2.26 0.52
CA LYS A 152 -14.20 -2.74 1.40
C LYS A 152 -14.33 -4.26 1.37
N GLU A 153 -14.76 -4.81 0.26
CA GLU A 153 -15.06 -6.21 0.11
C GLU A 153 -13.92 -6.94 -0.62
N ARG A 154 -13.63 -8.15 -0.15
CA ARG A 154 -12.68 -9.04 -0.84
C ARG A 154 -13.33 -9.60 -2.10
N ASP A 155 -12.63 -9.58 -3.20
CA ASP A 155 -13.10 -10.12 -4.47
C ASP A 155 -12.78 -11.62 -4.56
N ASP A 156 -13.63 -12.42 -3.89
CA ASP A 156 -13.44 -13.86 -3.82
C ASP A 156 -13.63 -14.55 -5.18
N ASP A 157 -14.39 -13.94 -6.11
CA ASP A 157 -14.58 -14.48 -7.47
C ASP A 157 -13.28 -14.42 -8.26
N ILE A 158 -12.59 -13.29 -8.21
CA ILE A 158 -11.26 -13.14 -8.85
C ILE A 158 -10.23 -14.05 -8.17
N ILE A 159 -10.26 -14.15 -6.84
CA ILE A 159 -9.36 -15.04 -6.10
C ILE A 159 -9.58 -16.49 -6.52
N SER A 160 -10.82 -16.96 -6.59
CA SER A 160 -11.16 -18.32 -7.03
C SER A 160 -10.76 -18.56 -8.48
N LYS A 161 -11.06 -17.62 -9.37
CA LYS A 161 -10.75 -17.73 -10.81
C LYS A 161 -9.25 -17.89 -11.10
N TYR A 162 -8.39 -17.29 -10.28
CA TYR A 162 -6.94 -17.26 -10.49
C TYR A 162 -6.14 -17.86 -9.33
N ALA A 163 -6.74 -18.75 -8.55
CA ALA A 163 -6.13 -19.35 -7.35
C ALA A 163 -4.77 -20.01 -7.63
N ASP A 164 -4.59 -20.61 -8.80
CA ASP A 164 -3.36 -21.24 -9.26
C ASP A 164 -2.19 -20.26 -9.49
N LYS A 165 -2.52 -18.98 -9.67
CA LYS A 165 -1.54 -17.91 -9.90
C LYS A 165 -1.24 -17.07 -8.66
N LEU A 166 -2.05 -17.18 -7.59
CA LEU A 166 -2.01 -16.31 -6.42
C LEU A 166 -1.25 -16.93 -5.25
N TRP A 167 -0.36 -16.14 -4.65
CA TRP A 167 0.40 -16.49 -3.44
C TRP A 167 0.26 -15.35 -2.45
N PHE A 168 -0.26 -15.65 -1.26
CA PHE A 168 -0.53 -14.67 -0.22
C PHE A 168 0.44 -14.85 0.95
N TYR A 169 0.98 -13.75 1.45
CA TYR A 169 1.87 -13.71 2.61
C TYR A 169 1.34 -12.71 3.62
N TYR A 170 0.89 -13.21 4.77
CA TYR A 170 0.39 -12.42 5.88
C TYR A 170 1.42 -12.37 7.02
N GLY A 171 1.40 -11.30 7.83
CA GLY A 171 2.20 -11.17 9.04
C GLY A 171 1.34 -11.38 10.29
N ASN A 172 1.89 -12.04 11.31
CA ASN A 172 1.16 -12.29 12.56
C ASN A 172 0.99 -11.06 13.47
N CYS A 173 1.71 -9.95 13.19
CA CYS A 173 1.69 -8.73 13.99
C CYS A 173 1.33 -7.50 13.14
N ASP A 174 0.56 -7.68 12.06
CA ASP A 174 0.19 -6.59 11.15
C ASP A 174 -1.15 -5.99 11.55
N GLY A 175 -1.16 -4.69 11.88
CA GLY A 175 -2.39 -3.97 12.23
C GLY A 175 -3.23 -3.53 11.02
N TRP A 176 -2.73 -3.71 9.77
CA TRP A 176 -3.45 -3.44 8.53
C TRP A 176 -4.08 -4.70 7.93
N THR A 177 -3.47 -5.88 8.19
CA THR A 177 -3.94 -7.18 7.70
C THR A 177 -3.97 -8.17 8.85
N PRO A 178 -4.96 -8.08 9.75
CA PRO A 178 -5.06 -8.95 10.92
C PRO A 178 -5.05 -10.44 10.54
N VAL A 179 -4.50 -11.30 11.42
CA VAL A 179 -4.46 -12.77 11.25
C VAL A 179 -5.82 -13.34 10.88
N LYS A 180 -6.90 -12.77 11.42
CA LYS A 180 -8.26 -13.17 11.08
C LYS A 180 -8.54 -13.14 9.58
N TYR A 181 -7.99 -12.18 8.82
CA TYR A 181 -8.20 -12.13 7.36
C TYR A 181 -7.51 -13.30 6.65
N TYR A 182 -6.34 -13.72 7.15
CA TYR A 182 -5.70 -14.94 6.66
C TYR A 182 -6.56 -16.17 6.96
N GLU A 183 -7.09 -16.29 8.19
CA GLU A 183 -7.94 -17.41 8.59
C GLU A 183 -9.23 -17.47 7.78
N ASP A 184 -9.91 -16.33 7.60
CA ASP A 184 -11.11 -16.19 6.78
C ASP A 184 -10.85 -16.54 5.29
N LEU A 185 -9.69 -16.09 4.76
CA LEU A 185 -9.26 -16.42 3.40
C LEU A 185 -9.06 -17.94 3.25
N LYS A 186 -8.32 -18.56 4.16
CA LYS A 186 -8.04 -20.02 4.12
C LYS A 186 -9.29 -20.87 4.37
N SER A 187 -10.22 -20.41 5.20
CA SER A 187 -11.48 -21.12 5.43
C SER A 187 -12.36 -21.17 4.16
N LYS A 188 -12.34 -20.10 3.36
CA LYS A 188 -13.13 -19.99 2.13
C LYS A 188 -12.42 -20.58 0.91
N HIS A 189 -11.10 -20.54 0.90
CA HIS A 189 -10.25 -21.00 -0.21
C HIS A 189 -9.14 -21.91 0.32
N SER A 190 -9.49 -23.15 0.70
CA SER A 190 -8.59 -24.12 1.35
C SER A 190 -7.33 -24.43 0.54
N ASP A 191 -7.47 -24.48 -0.78
CA ASP A 191 -6.40 -24.88 -1.72
C ASP A 191 -5.50 -23.71 -2.15
N LEU A 192 -5.81 -22.49 -1.66
CA LEU A 192 -5.05 -21.30 -2.02
C LEU A 192 -3.66 -21.31 -1.36
N ASN A 193 -2.64 -20.92 -2.12
CA ASN A 193 -1.30 -20.70 -1.57
C ASN A 193 -1.30 -19.46 -0.68
N ALA A 194 -1.42 -19.65 0.62
CA ALA A 194 -1.39 -18.58 1.61
C ALA A 194 -0.58 -19.00 2.83
N GLU A 195 0.34 -18.15 3.24
CA GLU A 195 1.24 -18.36 4.36
C GLU A 195 1.12 -17.24 5.39
N LEU A 196 1.14 -17.61 6.66
CA LEU A 196 1.24 -16.70 7.79
C LEU A 196 2.69 -16.68 8.29
N TRP A 197 3.36 -15.57 8.08
CA TRP A 197 4.73 -15.41 8.53
C TRP A 197 4.77 -14.86 9.96
N SER A 198 5.35 -15.63 10.88
CA SER A 198 5.60 -15.17 12.23
C SER A 198 6.97 -14.45 12.28
N ILE A 199 6.95 -13.15 12.54
CA ILE A 199 8.15 -12.46 12.98
C ILE A 199 8.44 -12.97 14.38
N LEU A 200 9.19 -14.05 14.49
CA LEU A 200 9.86 -14.35 15.74
C LEU A 200 10.88 -13.22 15.92
N LEU A 201 10.56 -12.27 16.77
CA LEU A 201 11.56 -11.39 17.35
C LEU A 201 12.59 -12.36 17.97
N LYS A 202 13.71 -12.61 17.25
CA LYS A 202 14.86 -13.19 17.91
C LYS A 202 15.26 -12.22 19.00
N PRO A 203 15.39 -12.69 20.23
CA PRO A 203 15.82 -11.86 21.37
C PRO A 203 17.19 -11.23 21.13
#